data_1a323f4449b2f725ab2ecb31baf27f02
#
_entry.id   1a323f4449b2f725ab2ecb31baf27f02
#
_cell.length_a   1.000
_cell.length_b   1.000
_cell.length_c   1.000
_cell.angle_alpha   90.00
_cell.angle_beta   90.00
_cell.angle_gamma   90.00
#
_symmetry.space_group_name_H-M   'P 1'
#
loop_
_entity.id
_entity.type
_entity.pdbx_description
1 polymer ?
#
loop_
_entity_poly.entity_id
_entity_poly.type
_entity_poly.pdbx_seq_one_letter_code
_entity_poly.pdbx_strand_id
1 'polypeptide(L)'
;VVTTQSDCTGLWGLDTLPQRFGWFPVINAEPSTLLLAELAKTPEEKKRVCMNEHISLFVSGKPTALLLTVRNEGTDWMEAHLPPHVEVFYRVQDIKPSRFKLILCVSPQVPNFPEMPMICYVPCVVHLGIGLARLAGPVRKVEKEIMNTLKEYGIMPQSIASISTIKAKSDEPVVKALQKKFPVYFYTAEELTEIEVPHPSKTVMKHMGTPS
;
A
#
# COMPACT_ATOMS: atom_id res chain seq x y z
N VAL A 1 17.01 3.39 -30.84
CA VAL A 1 16.28 3.51 -29.56
C VAL A 1 14.81 3.30 -29.90
N VAL A 2 14.19 2.28 -29.31
CA VAL A 2 12.74 2.07 -29.42
C VAL A 2 12.13 2.80 -28.25
N THR A 3 11.34 3.84 -28.52
CA THR A 3 10.59 4.59 -27.51
C THR A 3 9.12 4.15 -27.53
N THR A 4 8.47 4.16 -26.39
CA THR A 4 7.02 3.93 -26.31
C THR A 4 6.26 5.19 -26.70
N GLN A 5 4.99 5.07 -27.06
CA GLN A 5 4.13 6.23 -27.30
C GLN A 5 4.02 7.10 -26.04
N SER A 6 4.04 6.51 -24.85
CA SER A 6 4.05 7.22 -23.58
C SER A 6 5.26 8.13 -23.43
N ASP A 7 6.46 7.65 -23.81
CA ASP A 7 7.68 8.45 -23.76
C ASP A 7 7.61 9.65 -24.72
N CYS A 8 7.03 9.44 -25.91
CA CYS A 8 6.86 10.50 -26.91
C CYS A 8 5.83 11.56 -26.50
N THR A 9 4.83 11.20 -25.72
CA THR A 9 3.73 12.07 -25.30
C THR A 9 3.91 12.66 -23.89
N GLY A 10 4.98 12.30 -23.19
CA GLY A 10 5.21 12.70 -21.79
C GLY A 10 4.22 12.10 -20.79
N LEU A 11 3.53 11.04 -21.18
CA LEU A 11 2.64 10.31 -20.27
C LEU A 11 3.42 9.37 -19.35
N TRP A 12 2.84 9.06 -18.23
CA TRP A 12 3.45 8.10 -17.28
C TRP A 12 3.43 6.68 -17.83
N GLY A 13 4.52 5.95 -17.71
CA GLY A 13 4.52 4.50 -17.89
C GLY A 13 3.90 3.82 -16.67
N LEU A 14 2.61 3.48 -16.71
CA LEU A 14 1.88 2.92 -15.56
C LEU A 14 2.47 1.59 -15.09
N ASP A 15 3.08 0.83 -15.96
CA ASP A 15 3.78 -0.43 -15.69
C ASP A 15 5.20 -0.23 -15.13
N THR A 16 5.81 0.93 -15.34
CA THR A 16 7.16 1.27 -14.87
C THR A 16 7.17 2.02 -13.53
N LEU A 17 6.08 2.70 -13.14
CA LEU A 17 5.96 3.39 -11.86
C LEU A 17 6.29 2.49 -10.64
N PRO A 18 5.86 1.21 -10.60
CA PRO A 18 6.21 0.31 -9.51
C PRO A 18 7.71 0.13 -9.33
N GLN A 19 8.46 -0.04 -10.42
CA GLN A 19 9.92 -0.21 -10.37
C GLN A 19 10.63 1.09 -9.99
N ARG A 20 10.15 2.22 -10.52
CA ARG A 20 10.73 3.53 -10.28
C ARG A 20 10.65 3.96 -8.82
N PHE A 21 9.52 3.72 -8.17
CA PHE A 21 9.24 4.20 -6.81
C PHE A 21 9.17 3.09 -5.75
N GLY A 22 9.44 1.84 -6.11
CA GLY A 22 9.37 0.71 -5.18
C GLY A 22 7.95 0.38 -4.72
N TRP A 23 6.95 0.62 -5.54
CA TRP A 23 5.55 0.38 -5.21
C TRP A 23 5.05 -0.99 -5.64
N PHE A 24 4.10 -1.56 -4.89
CA PHE A 24 3.46 -2.82 -5.23
C PHE A 24 2.12 -2.58 -5.96
N PRO A 25 1.95 -3.01 -7.23
CA PRO A 25 0.72 -2.76 -7.98
C PRO A 25 -0.38 -3.77 -7.63
N VAL A 26 -1.57 -3.26 -7.35
CA VAL A 26 -2.81 -4.03 -7.17
C VAL A 26 -3.81 -3.59 -8.23
N ILE A 27 -4.40 -4.55 -8.93
CA ILE A 27 -5.37 -4.33 -10.00
C ILE A 27 -6.66 -5.04 -9.62
N ASN A 28 -7.80 -4.35 -9.72
CA ASN A 28 -9.08 -4.86 -9.24
C ASN A 28 -10.08 -5.25 -10.35
N ALA A 29 -9.75 -5.11 -11.62
CA ALA A 29 -10.69 -5.38 -12.70
C ALA A 29 -10.58 -6.81 -13.24
N GLU A 30 -11.72 -7.35 -13.69
CA GLU A 30 -11.76 -8.51 -14.58
C GLU A 30 -11.59 -8.02 -16.04
N PRO A 31 -11.07 -8.88 -16.96
CA PRO A 31 -10.96 -8.53 -18.37
C PRO A 31 -12.30 -8.09 -18.95
N SER A 32 -12.30 -6.99 -19.71
CA SER A 32 -13.53 -6.34 -20.20
C SER A 32 -14.30 -7.15 -21.25
N THR A 33 -13.65 -8.13 -21.88
CA THR A 33 -14.27 -8.98 -22.88
C THR A 33 -14.14 -10.46 -22.55
N LEU A 34 -15.16 -11.26 -22.95
CA LEU A 34 -15.12 -12.72 -22.81
C LEU A 34 -13.91 -13.32 -23.52
N LEU A 35 -13.54 -12.81 -24.67
CA LEU A 35 -12.37 -13.29 -25.43
C LEU A 35 -11.07 -13.10 -24.62
N LEU A 36 -10.89 -11.95 -23.99
CA LEU A 36 -9.71 -11.70 -23.16
C LEU A 36 -9.74 -12.55 -21.90
N ALA A 37 -10.92 -12.79 -21.30
CA ALA A 37 -11.08 -13.68 -20.16
C ALA A 37 -10.77 -15.15 -20.50
N GLU A 38 -11.09 -15.61 -21.71
CA GLU A 38 -10.77 -16.95 -22.20
C GLU A 38 -9.28 -17.13 -22.50
N LEU A 39 -8.60 -16.09 -22.97
CA LEU A 39 -7.16 -16.10 -23.24
C LEU A 39 -6.33 -16.06 -21.94
N ALA A 40 -6.86 -15.50 -20.88
CA ALA A 40 -6.19 -15.35 -19.58
C ALA A 40 -6.56 -16.51 -18.64
N LYS A 41 -5.83 -17.63 -18.72
CA LYS A 41 -6.13 -18.85 -17.97
C LYS A 41 -5.59 -18.84 -16.54
N THR A 42 -4.53 -18.09 -16.27
CA THR A 42 -3.93 -17.97 -14.95
C THR A 42 -4.22 -16.61 -14.30
N PRO A 43 -4.16 -16.49 -12.95
CA PRO A 43 -4.30 -15.21 -12.28
C PRO A 43 -3.29 -14.16 -12.75
N GLU A 44 -2.06 -14.58 -13.09
CA GLU A 44 -1.00 -13.70 -13.60
C GLU A 44 -1.33 -13.20 -15.01
N GLU A 45 -1.86 -14.07 -15.89
CA GLU A 45 -2.30 -13.68 -17.23
C GLU A 45 -3.48 -12.71 -17.16
N LYS A 46 -4.47 -12.97 -16.31
CA LYS A 46 -5.59 -12.05 -16.06
C LYS A 46 -5.09 -10.68 -15.62
N LYS A 47 -4.19 -10.65 -14.63
CA LYS A 47 -3.60 -9.40 -14.15
C LYS A 47 -2.88 -8.64 -15.26
N ARG A 48 -2.12 -9.33 -16.12
CA ARG A 48 -1.42 -8.70 -17.25
C ARG A 48 -2.39 -8.15 -18.29
N VAL A 49 -3.46 -8.88 -18.61
CA VAL A 49 -4.49 -8.42 -19.56
C VAL A 49 -5.17 -7.18 -19.01
N CYS A 50 -5.62 -7.19 -17.76
CA CYS A 50 -6.24 -6.02 -17.13
C CYS A 50 -5.28 -4.83 -17.07
N MET A 51 -3.99 -5.04 -16.77
CA MET A 51 -3.00 -3.95 -16.80
C MET A 51 -2.91 -3.32 -18.17
N ASN A 52 -2.86 -4.12 -19.26
CA ASN A 52 -2.80 -3.60 -20.62
C ASN A 52 -4.07 -2.81 -21.01
N GLU A 53 -5.25 -3.27 -20.57
CA GLU A 53 -6.50 -2.53 -20.77
C GLU A 53 -6.47 -1.18 -20.03
N HIS A 54 -6.02 -1.14 -18.77
CA HIS A 54 -5.90 0.09 -17.99
C HIS A 54 -4.88 1.07 -18.61
N ILE A 55 -3.73 0.55 -19.08
CA ILE A 55 -2.73 1.35 -19.81
C ILE A 55 -3.36 1.93 -21.08
N SER A 56 -4.13 1.13 -21.83
CA SER A 56 -4.81 1.60 -23.05
C SER A 56 -5.80 2.72 -22.76
N LEU A 57 -6.58 2.63 -21.69
CA LEU A 57 -7.47 3.72 -21.27
C LEU A 57 -6.70 5.00 -20.96
N PHE A 58 -5.59 4.88 -20.22
CA PHE A 58 -4.75 6.01 -19.84
C PHE A 58 -4.09 6.69 -21.04
N VAL A 59 -3.44 5.90 -21.91
CA VAL A 59 -2.74 6.41 -23.10
C VAL A 59 -3.71 7.02 -24.11
N SER A 60 -4.96 6.52 -24.18
CA SER A 60 -6.02 7.09 -25.01
C SER A 60 -6.60 8.40 -24.44
N GLY A 61 -6.07 8.95 -23.35
CA GLY A 61 -6.54 10.21 -22.76
C GLY A 61 -7.92 10.12 -22.12
N LYS A 62 -8.34 8.93 -21.67
CA LYS A 62 -9.64 8.79 -21.00
C LYS A 62 -9.62 9.47 -19.63
N PRO A 63 -10.73 10.12 -19.22
CA PRO A 63 -10.83 10.77 -17.90
C PRO A 63 -10.37 9.84 -16.79
N THR A 64 -9.34 10.23 -16.06
CA THR A 64 -8.67 9.43 -15.02
C THR A 64 -8.68 10.17 -13.69
N ALA A 65 -9.11 9.50 -12.61
CA ALA A 65 -8.96 10.00 -11.25
C ALA A 65 -7.64 9.49 -10.66
N LEU A 66 -6.85 10.38 -10.06
CA LEU A 66 -5.66 10.03 -9.29
C LEU A 66 -5.93 10.27 -7.80
N LEU A 67 -6.01 9.21 -7.02
CA LEU A 67 -6.17 9.27 -5.57
C LEU A 67 -4.81 9.14 -4.87
N LEU A 68 -4.42 10.16 -4.13
CA LEU A 68 -3.19 10.20 -3.35
C LEU A 68 -3.52 10.28 -1.85
N THR A 69 -3.43 9.16 -1.12
CA THR A 69 -3.72 9.14 0.33
C THR A 69 -2.47 9.28 1.19
N VAL A 70 -1.29 9.30 0.56
CA VAL A 70 0.00 9.48 1.21
C VAL A 70 0.85 10.48 0.44
N ARG A 71 1.86 11.04 1.10
CA ARG A 71 2.88 11.92 0.49
C ARG A 71 4.23 11.22 0.50
N ASN A 72 4.86 11.18 -0.67
CA ASN A 72 6.23 10.70 -0.85
C ASN A 72 6.78 11.25 -2.18
N GLU A 73 8.05 10.99 -2.46
CA GLU A 73 8.73 11.47 -3.68
C GLU A 73 7.95 11.11 -4.96
N GLY A 74 7.39 9.90 -5.02
CA GLY A 74 6.63 9.46 -6.20
C GLY A 74 5.32 10.20 -6.39
N THR A 75 4.57 10.47 -5.31
CA THR A 75 3.33 11.24 -5.39
C THR A 75 3.60 12.71 -5.77
N ASP A 76 4.66 13.30 -5.23
CA ASP A 76 5.06 14.67 -5.56
C ASP A 76 5.51 14.76 -7.03
N TRP A 77 6.23 13.74 -7.52
CA TRP A 77 6.59 13.65 -8.93
C TRP A 77 5.35 13.52 -9.83
N MET A 78 4.35 12.69 -9.46
CA MET A 78 3.12 12.55 -10.24
C MET A 78 2.35 13.86 -10.34
N GLU A 79 2.21 14.59 -9.24
CA GLU A 79 1.54 15.90 -9.24
C GLU A 79 2.29 16.95 -10.07
N ALA A 80 3.63 16.94 -10.05
CA ALA A 80 4.45 17.86 -10.85
C ALA A 80 4.39 17.56 -12.37
N HIS A 81 4.03 16.35 -12.77
CA HIS A 81 3.99 15.90 -14.16
C HIS A 81 2.60 15.41 -14.56
N LEU A 82 1.55 16.10 -14.12
CA LEU A 82 0.16 15.68 -14.25
C LEU A 82 -0.31 15.74 -15.72
N PRO A 83 -0.75 14.60 -16.33
CA PRO A 83 -1.33 14.63 -17.66
C PRO A 83 -2.69 15.39 -17.68
N PRO A 84 -3.07 16.02 -18.81
CA PRO A 84 -4.23 16.90 -18.88
C PRO A 84 -5.58 16.20 -18.65
N HIS A 85 -5.65 14.86 -18.78
CA HIS A 85 -6.86 14.07 -18.56
C HIS A 85 -6.93 13.46 -17.16
N VAL A 86 -6.01 13.82 -16.24
CA VAL A 86 -5.93 13.32 -14.88
C VAL A 86 -6.35 14.40 -13.89
N GLU A 87 -7.30 14.06 -13.02
CA GLU A 87 -7.76 14.91 -11.90
C GLU A 87 -7.32 14.31 -10.56
N VAL A 88 -6.71 15.11 -9.68
CA VAL A 88 -6.14 14.65 -8.41
C VAL A 88 -7.16 14.74 -7.29
N PHE A 89 -7.19 13.72 -6.43
CA PHE A 89 -8.00 13.61 -5.23
C PHE A 89 -7.17 13.14 -4.05
N TYR A 90 -7.52 13.58 -2.85
CA TYR A 90 -6.83 13.18 -1.61
C TYR A 90 -7.73 12.36 -0.68
N ARG A 91 -9.03 12.25 -0.99
CA ARG A 91 -10.01 11.48 -0.23
C ARG A 91 -10.91 10.71 -1.18
N VAL A 92 -11.19 9.45 -0.82
CA VAL A 92 -12.02 8.52 -1.62
C VAL A 92 -13.41 9.10 -1.90
N GLN A 93 -14.02 9.75 -0.90
CA GLN A 93 -15.38 10.29 -0.99
C GLN A 93 -15.52 11.47 -1.96
N ASP A 94 -14.44 12.11 -2.35
CA ASP A 94 -14.47 13.23 -3.29
C ASP A 94 -14.53 12.75 -4.75
N ILE A 95 -14.24 11.48 -5.00
CA ILE A 95 -14.28 10.88 -6.34
C ILE A 95 -15.72 10.49 -6.68
N LYS A 96 -16.22 11.01 -7.81
CA LYS A 96 -17.48 10.57 -8.42
C LYS A 96 -17.16 9.60 -9.57
N PRO A 97 -17.29 8.26 -9.36
CA PRO A 97 -16.80 7.26 -10.34
C PRO A 97 -17.37 7.44 -11.74
N SER A 98 -18.63 7.88 -11.86
CA SER A 98 -19.30 8.10 -13.15
C SER A 98 -18.61 9.12 -14.07
N ARG A 99 -17.74 9.98 -13.54
CA ARG A 99 -16.97 10.97 -14.31
C ARG A 99 -15.70 10.40 -14.95
N PHE A 100 -15.24 9.26 -14.49
CA PHE A 100 -13.96 8.69 -14.86
C PHE A 100 -14.10 7.35 -15.58
N LYS A 101 -13.05 6.93 -16.26
CA LYS A 101 -12.91 5.62 -16.90
C LYS A 101 -11.82 4.76 -16.29
N LEU A 102 -10.94 5.40 -15.53
CA LEU A 102 -9.84 4.76 -14.82
C LEU A 102 -9.63 5.46 -13.48
N ILE A 103 -9.29 4.68 -12.46
CA ILE A 103 -8.82 5.19 -11.18
C ILE A 103 -7.38 4.73 -10.98
N LEU A 104 -6.48 5.68 -10.77
CA LEU A 104 -5.14 5.43 -10.27
C LEU A 104 -5.11 5.81 -8.80
N CYS A 105 -4.47 5.00 -7.99
CA CYS A 105 -4.38 5.22 -6.54
C CYS A 105 -2.95 5.01 -6.05
N VAL A 106 -2.46 5.88 -5.17
CA VAL A 106 -1.25 5.64 -4.37
C VAL A 106 -1.67 5.63 -2.91
N SER A 107 -1.72 4.44 -2.31
CA SER A 107 -2.28 4.26 -0.97
C SER A 107 -1.76 2.96 -0.32
N PRO A 108 -1.50 2.95 1.00
CA PRO A 108 -1.27 1.71 1.74
C PRO A 108 -2.55 0.86 1.90
N GLN A 109 -3.71 1.46 1.64
CA GLN A 109 -5.03 0.81 1.65
C GLN A 109 -5.59 0.79 0.23
N VAL A 110 -6.08 -0.37 -0.21
CA VAL A 110 -6.73 -0.47 -1.53
C VAL A 110 -8.18 0.00 -1.39
N PRO A 111 -8.56 1.11 -2.04
CA PRO A 111 -9.92 1.60 -1.97
C PRO A 111 -10.88 0.67 -2.72
N ASN A 112 -12.15 0.67 -2.33
CA ASN A 112 -13.16 -0.18 -2.95
C ASN A 112 -13.89 0.57 -4.07
N PHE A 113 -13.55 0.26 -5.31
CA PHE A 113 -14.25 0.71 -6.53
C PHE A 113 -14.58 -0.50 -7.41
N PRO A 114 -15.57 -1.34 -7.04
CA PRO A 114 -15.77 -2.68 -7.62
C PRO A 114 -16.05 -2.69 -9.12
N GLU A 115 -16.69 -1.63 -9.64
CA GLU A 115 -17.12 -1.55 -11.05
C GLU A 115 -16.20 -0.67 -11.91
N MET A 116 -15.11 -0.18 -11.33
CA MET A 116 -14.20 0.74 -12.02
C MET A 116 -12.84 0.09 -12.27
N PRO A 117 -12.31 0.18 -13.50
CA PRO A 117 -10.91 -0.12 -13.75
C PRO A 117 -10.02 0.67 -12.79
N MET A 118 -9.18 -0.01 -12.00
CA MET A 118 -8.31 0.62 -11.02
C MET A 118 -6.94 -0.03 -10.96
N ILE A 119 -5.90 0.80 -10.88
CA ILE A 119 -4.56 0.42 -10.47
C ILE A 119 -4.26 1.13 -9.15
N CYS A 120 -4.05 0.38 -8.09
CA CYS A 120 -3.57 0.91 -6.81
C CYS A 120 -2.09 0.56 -6.66
N TYR A 121 -1.25 1.58 -6.55
CA TYR A 121 0.15 1.43 -6.19
C TYR A 121 0.29 1.53 -4.69
N VAL A 122 0.76 0.45 -4.06
CA VAL A 122 0.92 0.36 -2.61
C VAL A 122 2.36 0.73 -2.25
N PRO A 123 2.58 1.92 -1.65
CA PRO A 123 3.91 2.35 -1.22
C PRO A 123 4.29 1.72 0.11
N CYS A 124 5.59 1.52 0.33
CA CYS A 124 6.16 1.00 1.57
C CYS A 124 6.36 2.15 2.58
N VAL A 125 5.28 2.52 3.30
CA VAL A 125 5.23 3.73 4.16
C VAL A 125 4.64 3.49 5.55
N VAL A 126 4.17 2.27 5.83
CA VAL A 126 3.51 1.96 7.11
C VAL A 126 4.55 1.50 8.13
N HIS A 127 4.60 2.16 9.28
CA HIS A 127 5.43 1.78 10.42
C HIS A 127 4.53 1.19 11.51
N LEU A 128 4.80 -0.07 11.90
CA LEU A 128 4.01 -0.78 12.90
C LEU A 128 4.69 -0.74 14.26
N GLY A 129 3.96 -0.28 15.28
CA GLY A 129 4.33 -0.50 16.68
C GLY A 129 3.77 -1.85 17.17
N ILE A 130 4.61 -2.70 17.75
CA ILE A 130 4.17 -4.00 18.29
C ILE A 130 4.46 -4.09 19.78
N GLY A 131 3.38 -4.21 20.57
CA GLY A 131 3.42 -4.60 21.98
C GLY A 131 3.14 -6.09 22.13
N LEU A 132 4.04 -6.82 22.80
CA LEU A 132 3.89 -8.26 23.05
C LEU A 132 3.81 -8.55 24.56
N ALA A 133 2.84 -9.37 24.98
CA ALA A 133 2.87 -9.97 26.29
C ALA A 133 4.07 -10.92 26.43
N ARG A 134 4.53 -11.17 27.65
CA ARG A 134 5.51 -12.25 27.89
C ARG A 134 4.89 -13.58 27.44
N LEU A 135 5.66 -14.38 26.70
CA LEU A 135 5.21 -15.68 26.16
C LEU A 135 3.93 -15.52 25.32
N ALA A 136 3.95 -14.62 24.36
CA ALA A 136 2.81 -14.28 23.48
C ALA A 136 2.21 -15.48 22.72
N GLY A 137 2.75 -16.68 22.89
CA GLY A 137 2.28 -17.91 22.25
C GLY A 137 3.04 -18.26 20.97
N PRO A 138 2.53 -19.24 20.20
CA PRO A 138 3.20 -19.69 18.98
C PRO A 138 3.36 -18.56 17.96
N VAL A 139 4.55 -18.43 17.38
CA VAL A 139 4.89 -17.41 16.38
C VAL A 139 3.82 -17.29 15.29
N ARG A 140 3.38 -18.40 14.72
CA ARG A 140 2.36 -18.44 13.66
C ARG A 140 1.02 -17.82 14.07
N LYS A 141 0.64 -17.95 15.36
CA LYS A 141 -0.61 -17.38 15.87
C LYS A 141 -0.51 -15.87 15.91
N VAL A 142 0.59 -15.34 16.44
CA VAL A 142 0.82 -13.90 16.52
C VAL A 142 0.96 -13.26 15.13
N GLU A 143 1.71 -13.90 14.22
CA GLU A 143 1.79 -13.43 12.83
C GLU A 143 0.40 -13.37 12.18
N LYS A 144 -0.45 -14.40 12.40
CA LYS A 144 -1.81 -14.41 11.88
C LYS A 144 -2.66 -13.26 12.47
N GLU A 145 -2.53 -12.98 13.75
CA GLU A 145 -3.22 -11.86 14.40
C GLU A 145 -2.78 -10.52 13.82
N ILE A 146 -1.47 -10.31 13.61
CA ILE A 146 -0.96 -9.10 12.93
C ILE A 146 -1.60 -8.98 11.53
N MET A 147 -1.59 -10.04 10.73
CA MET A 147 -2.17 -10.00 9.39
C MET A 147 -3.69 -9.77 9.39
N ASN A 148 -4.41 -10.33 10.37
CA ASN A 148 -5.84 -10.08 10.53
C ASN A 148 -6.11 -8.62 10.88
N THR A 149 -5.35 -8.05 11.82
CA THR A 149 -5.46 -6.64 12.20
C THR A 149 -5.20 -5.72 11.00
N LEU A 150 -4.13 -5.96 10.23
CA LEU A 150 -3.88 -5.19 9.00
C LEU A 150 -5.07 -5.26 8.04
N LYS A 151 -5.64 -6.45 7.86
CA LYS A 151 -6.80 -6.67 7.00
C LYS A 151 -8.05 -5.92 7.50
N GLU A 152 -8.30 -5.91 8.81
CA GLU A 152 -9.40 -5.16 9.43
C GLU A 152 -9.30 -3.66 9.15
N TYR A 153 -8.08 -3.11 9.16
CA TYR A 153 -7.82 -1.72 8.80
C TYR A 153 -7.64 -1.49 7.30
N GLY A 154 -7.79 -2.52 6.46
CA GLY A 154 -7.61 -2.44 5.01
C GLY A 154 -6.16 -2.17 4.57
N ILE A 155 -5.19 -2.34 5.46
CA ILE A 155 -3.77 -2.07 5.19
C ILE A 155 -3.14 -3.27 4.48
N MET A 156 -2.51 -3.01 3.36
CA MET A 156 -1.78 -4.03 2.61
C MET A 156 -0.46 -4.39 3.30
N PRO A 157 -0.14 -5.69 3.50
CA PRO A 157 1.14 -6.09 4.11
C PRO A 157 2.38 -5.57 3.36
N GLN A 158 2.25 -5.36 2.04
CA GLN A 158 3.30 -4.80 1.19
C GLN A 158 3.61 -3.33 1.50
N SER A 159 2.74 -2.64 2.24
CA SER A 159 2.96 -1.26 2.66
C SER A 159 3.85 -1.12 3.89
N ILE A 160 4.17 -2.21 4.57
CA ILE A 160 4.95 -2.19 5.82
C ILE A 160 6.40 -1.83 5.52
N ALA A 161 6.81 -0.64 5.95
CA ALA A 161 8.18 -0.15 5.86
C ALA A 161 9.05 -0.65 7.01
N SER A 162 8.51 -0.68 8.23
CA SER A 162 9.25 -1.15 9.41
C SER A 162 8.32 -1.59 10.54
N ILE A 163 8.91 -2.29 11.48
CA ILE A 163 8.29 -2.68 12.75
C ILE A 163 9.10 -2.07 13.89
N SER A 164 8.43 -1.56 14.91
CA SER A 164 9.04 -0.99 16.11
C SER A 164 8.55 -1.73 17.36
N THR A 165 9.46 -2.01 18.28
CA THR A 165 9.13 -2.64 19.57
C THR A 165 10.11 -2.22 20.65
N ILE A 166 9.76 -2.49 21.92
CA ILE A 166 10.66 -2.21 23.04
C ILE A 166 11.84 -3.19 23.07
N LYS A 167 13.04 -2.70 23.37
CA LYS A 167 14.29 -3.47 23.40
C LYS A 167 14.21 -4.71 24.31
N ALA A 168 13.44 -4.65 25.39
CA ALA A 168 13.21 -5.78 26.30
C ALA A 168 12.54 -7.01 25.63
N LYS A 169 12.03 -6.85 24.40
CA LYS A 169 11.38 -7.91 23.59
C LYS A 169 12.23 -8.41 22.44
N SER A 170 13.47 -7.96 22.30
CA SER A 170 14.37 -8.32 21.20
C SER A 170 14.59 -9.84 21.06
N ASP A 171 14.55 -10.57 22.18
CA ASP A 171 14.76 -12.03 22.20
C ASP A 171 13.52 -12.86 22.01
N GLU A 172 12.33 -12.26 21.97
CA GLU A 172 11.08 -12.98 21.75
C GLU A 172 11.08 -13.69 20.38
N PRO A 173 10.67 -14.95 20.29
CA PRO A 173 10.69 -15.73 19.03
C PRO A 173 9.90 -15.07 17.90
N VAL A 174 8.80 -14.38 18.23
CA VAL A 174 7.98 -13.64 17.26
C VAL A 174 8.79 -12.48 16.66
N VAL A 175 9.50 -11.70 17.47
CA VAL A 175 10.32 -10.58 17.01
C VAL A 175 11.42 -11.08 16.08
N LYS A 176 12.11 -12.16 16.44
CA LYS A 176 13.12 -12.80 15.60
C LYS A 176 12.56 -13.31 14.26
N ALA A 177 11.32 -13.78 14.25
CA ALA A 177 10.65 -14.19 13.01
C ALA A 177 10.30 -12.98 12.13
N LEU A 178 9.83 -11.88 12.72
CA LEU A 178 9.51 -10.64 12.01
C LEU A 178 10.77 -9.96 11.45
N GLN A 179 11.90 -9.98 12.15
CA GLN A 179 13.19 -9.47 11.66
C GLN A 179 13.67 -10.13 10.35
N LYS A 180 13.22 -11.36 10.07
CA LYS A 180 13.54 -12.04 8.81
C LYS A 180 12.76 -11.50 7.61
N LYS A 181 11.67 -10.76 7.86
CA LYS A 181 10.72 -10.28 6.83
C LYS A 181 10.73 -8.77 6.70
N PHE A 182 10.99 -8.06 7.79
CA PHE A 182 10.87 -6.59 7.88
C PHE A 182 12.06 -5.99 8.65
N PRO A 183 12.44 -4.74 8.37
CA PRO A 183 13.29 -3.97 9.26
C PRO A 183 12.61 -3.81 10.64
N VAL A 184 13.31 -4.19 11.72
CA VAL A 184 12.79 -4.06 13.08
C VAL A 184 13.67 -3.11 13.89
N TYR A 185 13.08 -2.08 14.45
CA TYR A 185 13.73 -1.09 15.31
C TYR A 185 13.36 -1.31 16.77
N PHE A 186 14.35 -1.14 17.64
CA PHE A 186 14.23 -1.35 19.07
C PHE A 186 14.44 -0.05 19.82
N TYR A 187 13.52 0.26 20.71
CA TYR A 187 13.55 1.45 21.54
C TYR A 187 13.65 1.07 23.02
N THR A 188 14.35 1.86 23.81
CA THR A 188 14.37 1.71 25.26
C THR A 188 13.07 2.22 25.90
N ALA A 189 12.83 1.90 27.17
CA ALA A 189 11.66 2.43 27.87
C ALA A 189 11.73 3.96 28.01
N GLU A 190 12.93 4.50 28.22
CA GLU A 190 13.20 5.93 28.33
C GLU A 190 12.81 6.66 27.05
N GLU A 191 13.31 6.18 25.89
CA GLU A 191 12.98 6.76 24.57
C GLU A 191 11.47 6.76 24.28
N LEU A 192 10.77 5.67 24.65
CA LEU A 192 9.33 5.57 24.46
C LEU A 192 8.53 6.46 25.41
N THR A 193 9.08 6.79 26.58
CA THR A 193 8.40 7.68 27.56
C THR A 193 8.38 9.13 27.08
N GLU A 194 9.33 9.54 26.26
CA GLU A 194 9.41 10.88 25.69
C GLU A 194 8.38 11.14 24.59
N ILE A 195 7.75 10.06 24.08
CA ILE A 195 6.78 10.16 22.98
C ILE A 195 5.38 10.35 23.54
N GLU A 196 4.73 11.45 23.19
CA GLU A 196 3.32 11.67 23.50
C GLU A 196 2.45 10.71 22.68
N VAL A 197 1.62 9.91 23.39
CA VAL A 197 0.70 8.95 22.76
C VAL A 197 -0.75 9.38 22.97
N PRO A 198 -1.61 9.32 21.93
CA PRO A 198 -3.01 9.74 22.01
C PRO A 198 -3.84 8.93 23.02
N HIS A 199 -3.48 7.66 23.23
CA HIS A 199 -4.22 6.73 24.07
C HIS A 199 -3.27 5.94 24.99
N PRO A 200 -2.78 6.55 26.09
CA PRO A 200 -1.83 5.88 26.97
C PRO A 200 -2.49 4.71 27.73
N SER A 201 -1.81 3.57 27.78
CA SER A 201 -2.26 2.37 28.48
C SER A 201 -1.75 2.34 29.92
N LYS A 202 -2.66 2.44 30.90
CA LYS A 202 -2.32 2.33 32.35
C LYS A 202 -1.65 0.99 32.68
N THR A 203 -2.02 -0.10 32.00
CA THR A 203 -1.46 -1.43 32.24
C THR A 203 -0.02 -1.51 31.72
N VAL A 204 0.25 -0.97 30.53
CA VAL A 204 1.60 -0.93 29.95
C VAL A 204 2.50 -0.03 30.77
N MET A 205 2.03 1.15 31.17
CA MET A 205 2.76 2.06 32.05
C MET A 205 3.18 1.37 33.36
N LYS A 206 2.28 0.60 34.00
CA LYS A 206 2.58 -0.11 35.24
C LYS A 206 3.62 -1.21 35.10
N HIS A 207 3.65 -1.92 33.96
CA HIS A 207 4.51 -3.10 33.78
C HIS A 207 5.79 -2.82 33.01
N MET A 208 5.79 -1.83 32.13
CA MET A 208 6.90 -1.54 31.22
C MET A 208 7.51 -0.15 31.42
N GLY A 209 6.86 0.71 32.23
CA GLY A 209 7.30 2.08 32.45
C GLY A 209 7.10 3.02 31.25
N THR A 210 6.33 2.58 30.24
CA THR A 210 6.07 3.35 29.02
C THR A 210 4.57 3.60 28.84
N PRO A 211 4.14 4.69 28.17
CA PRO A 211 2.73 5.00 27.98
C PRO A 211 2.00 4.08 26.98
N SER A 212 2.75 3.34 26.15
CA SER A 212 2.21 2.38 25.17
C SER A 212 3.19 1.23 24.91
#